data_1e33034b29661a03c22259a8b679ff60
#
_entry.id   1e33034b29661a03c22259a8b679ff60
#
_cell.length_a   1.000
_cell.length_b   1.000
_cell.length_c   1.000
_cell.angle_alpha   90.00
_cell.angle_beta   90.00
_cell.angle_gamma   90.00
#
_symmetry.space_group_name_H-M   'P 1'
#
loop_
_entity.id
_entity.type
_entity.pdbx_description
1 polymer ?
#
loop_
_entity_poly.entity_id
_entity_poly.type
_entity_poly.pdbx_seq_one_letter_code
_entity_poly.pdbx_strand_id
1 'polypeptide(L)'
;MHVTENTGSLPTTRRIARRLRQGVLLTAAIATATTVATAPVYALPELPTGSAAGATEPTPPAANFAPPAINPSEGEQVGIAQPIIINFKEPITDRAAAERAIEISPSTEVSGNFYWWSDKQVRWRPTEFWPAQTDVVVEAGGSRSAFHIGDAVIATADDNTKTITVTRNGEVVRTMPTSMGKTDYETPNGTYIVGEQRREMVMDSSTYGVPIDAPEGYKLDVEYATRISNSGIFVHAAPWSVGSQGYANTSHGCLNVSTEDGKWFYENVGKGDAVVVQNTQGGTLNAGDGLGDWNTA
;
A
#
# COMPACT_ATOMS: atom_id res chain seq x y z
N MET A 1 68.49 -6.08 -7.28
CA MET A 1 69.32 -5.02 -6.76
C MET A 1 68.49 -3.76 -6.61
N HIS A 2 68.58 -3.17 -5.44
CA HIS A 2 68.03 -1.92 -4.94
C HIS A 2 66.54 -1.91 -4.54
N VAL A 3 66.39 -2.14 -3.24
CA VAL A 3 65.33 -1.75 -2.33
C VAL A 3 65.46 -0.24 -2.07
N THR A 4 64.38 0.49 -2.09
CA THR A 4 64.27 1.78 -1.38
C THR A 4 62.97 1.81 -0.60
N GLU A 5 63.08 1.69 0.72
CA GLU A 5 62.10 2.04 1.71
C GLU A 5 61.85 3.55 1.67
N ASN A 6 60.59 3.95 1.82
CA ASN A 6 60.27 5.33 2.15
C ASN A 6 59.26 5.35 3.29
N THR A 7 59.76 5.69 4.47
CA THR A 7 59.04 5.96 5.71
C THR A 7 58.46 7.37 5.65
N GLY A 8 57.14 7.52 5.81
CA GLY A 8 56.46 8.80 5.83
C GLY A 8 55.32 8.82 6.84
N SER A 9 55.66 9.18 8.06
CA SER A 9 54.99 10.08 9.02
C SER A 9 53.45 10.16 9.03
N LEU A 10 52.88 9.73 10.15
CA LEU A 10 51.50 10.00 10.59
C LEU A 10 51.30 11.46 11.03
N PRO A 11 50.18 12.11 10.74
CA PRO A 11 49.81 13.37 11.39
C PRO A 11 48.88 13.17 12.56
N THR A 12 49.22 13.83 13.60
CA THR A 12 48.70 14.08 14.93
C THR A 12 47.20 14.34 15.03
N THR A 13 46.58 13.62 15.92
CA THR A 13 45.23 13.86 16.45
C THR A 13 45.10 15.22 17.16
N ARG A 14 44.26 16.13 16.64
CA ARG A 14 43.82 17.32 17.39
C ARG A 14 42.56 16.99 18.17
N ARG A 15 42.70 16.92 19.50
CA ARG A 15 41.57 16.94 20.45
C ARG A 15 40.96 18.34 20.49
N ILE A 16 39.68 18.45 20.15
CA ILE A 16 38.89 19.67 20.36
C ILE A 16 38.18 19.55 21.71
N ALA A 17 38.58 20.42 22.63
CA ALA A 17 38.01 20.52 23.97
C ALA A 17 36.59 21.19 23.90
N ARG A 18 35.61 20.47 24.39
CA ARG A 18 34.21 20.96 24.58
C ARG A 18 34.16 21.82 25.84
N ARG A 19 34.03 23.13 25.70
CA ARG A 19 33.76 24.04 26.84
C ARG A 19 32.28 23.95 27.21
N LEU A 20 31.97 23.45 28.42
CA LEU A 20 30.70 23.63 29.08
C LEU A 20 30.55 25.13 29.45
N ARG A 21 29.49 25.78 29.00
CA ARG A 21 29.00 27.03 29.54
C ARG A 21 27.91 26.72 30.57
N GLN A 22 28.20 26.96 31.83
CA GLN A 22 27.23 27.02 32.91
C GLN A 22 26.41 28.32 32.72
N GLY A 23 25.10 28.19 32.48
CA GLY A 23 24.16 29.30 32.53
C GLY A 23 23.55 29.38 33.92
N VAL A 24 23.73 30.56 34.56
CA VAL A 24 23.17 30.90 35.85
C VAL A 24 21.66 31.22 35.67
N LEU A 25 20.80 30.46 36.35
CA LEU A 25 19.38 30.76 36.47
C LEU A 25 19.16 31.85 37.55
N LEU A 26 18.79 33.04 37.15
CA LEU A 26 18.20 34.07 38.04
C LEU A 26 16.69 33.80 38.14
N THR A 27 16.23 33.41 39.30
CA THR A 27 14.81 33.37 39.66
C THR A 27 14.38 34.74 40.15
N ALA A 28 13.60 35.45 39.35
CA ALA A 28 12.88 36.64 39.79
C ALA A 28 11.49 36.23 40.28
N ALA A 29 11.23 36.38 41.57
CA ALA A 29 9.92 36.21 42.17
C ALA A 29 9.12 37.49 41.96
N ILE A 30 8.06 37.48 41.16
CA ILE A 30 7.08 38.54 41.04
C ILE A 30 5.88 38.17 41.90
N ALA A 31 5.70 38.89 43.00
CA ALA A 31 4.49 38.80 43.83
C ALA A 31 3.38 39.65 43.17
N THR A 32 2.38 39.00 42.59
CA THR A 32 1.16 39.66 42.11
C THR A 32 0.09 39.60 43.19
N ALA A 33 -0.25 40.76 43.74
CA ALA A 33 -1.40 40.94 44.62
C ALA A 33 -2.69 40.83 43.78
N THR A 34 -3.49 39.79 44.02
CA THR A 34 -4.82 39.66 43.43
C THR A 34 -5.85 40.42 44.26
N THR A 35 -6.33 41.53 43.76
CA THR A 35 -7.54 42.20 44.27
C THR A 35 -8.75 41.46 43.70
N VAL A 36 -9.53 40.84 44.60
CA VAL A 36 -10.81 40.22 44.24
C VAL A 36 -11.85 41.36 44.09
N ALA A 37 -12.20 41.64 42.82
CA ALA A 37 -13.35 42.48 42.50
C ALA A 37 -14.59 41.57 42.44
N THR A 38 -15.55 41.79 43.37
CA THR A 38 -16.86 41.16 43.32
C THR A 38 -17.70 41.83 42.23
N ALA A 39 -17.88 41.14 41.09
CA ALA A 39 -18.80 41.53 40.05
C ALA A 39 -20.25 41.15 40.45
N PRO A 40 -21.27 41.94 40.11
CA PRO A 40 -22.65 41.59 40.36
C PRO A 40 -23.08 40.41 39.51
N VAL A 41 -23.72 39.43 40.14
CA VAL A 41 -24.32 38.27 39.49
C VAL A 41 -25.59 38.76 38.77
N TYR A 42 -25.53 38.88 37.46
CA TYR A 42 -26.73 38.98 36.63
C TYR A 42 -27.29 37.58 36.42
N ALA A 43 -28.54 37.35 36.87
CA ALA A 43 -29.27 36.16 36.54
C ALA A 43 -29.46 36.05 35.03
N LEU A 44 -28.90 35.00 34.42
CA LEU A 44 -29.19 34.66 33.04
C LEU A 44 -30.65 34.18 32.90
N PRO A 45 -31.39 34.61 31.87
CA PRO A 45 -32.72 34.08 31.63
C PRO A 45 -32.61 32.56 31.35
N GLU A 46 -33.46 31.78 31.99
CA GLU A 46 -33.62 30.33 31.72
C GLU A 46 -33.99 30.15 30.24
N LEU A 47 -33.07 29.49 29.48
CA LEU A 47 -33.37 29.01 28.15
C LEU A 47 -34.45 27.91 28.27
N PRO A 48 -35.52 27.92 27.43
CA PRO A 48 -36.48 26.87 27.45
C PRO A 48 -35.79 25.54 27.15
N THR A 49 -35.93 24.57 28.05
CA THR A 49 -35.56 23.18 27.81
C THR A 49 -36.49 22.60 26.75
N GLY A 50 -36.25 22.96 25.50
CA GLY A 50 -36.76 22.26 24.36
C GLY A 50 -36.11 20.86 24.35
N SER A 51 -36.91 19.84 24.61
CA SER A 51 -36.55 18.45 24.37
C SER A 51 -36.04 18.39 22.91
N ALA A 52 -34.76 18.23 22.70
CA ALA A 52 -34.23 17.91 21.38
C ALA A 52 -34.84 16.57 21.00
N ALA A 53 -35.84 16.59 20.13
CA ALA A 53 -36.27 15.40 19.43
C ALA A 53 -35.02 14.82 18.79
N GLY A 54 -34.59 13.64 19.24
CA GLY A 54 -33.45 12.95 18.71
C GLY A 54 -33.61 12.88 17.20
N ALA A 55 -32.70 13.48 16.47
CA ALA A 55 -32.54 13.22 15.06
C ALA A 55 -32.21 11.75 14.96
N THR A 56 -33.22 10.92 14.63
CA THR A 56 -33.00 9.53 14.22
C THR A 56 -32.15 9.60 12.96
N GLU A 57 -30.89 9.18 13.06
CA GLU A 57 -30.09 8.95 11.87
C GLU A 57 -30.93 8.08 10.92
N PRO A 58 -30.98 8.41 9.62
CA PRO A 58 -31.75 7.63 8.67
C PRO A 58 -31.23 6.20 8.68
N THR A 59 -32.06 5.25 9.11
CA THR A 59 -31.73 3.82 9.04
C THR A 59 -31.43 3.49 7.59
N PRO A 60 -30.26 2.88 7.28
CA PRO A 60 -29.96 2.46 5.91
C PRO A 60 -31.10 1.65 5.32
N PRO A 61 -31.40 1.81 4.03
CA PRO A 61 -32.48 1.03 3.39
C PRO A 61 -32.22 -0.47 3.57
N ALA A 62 -33.25 -1.24 3.83
CA ALA A 62 -33.15 -2.69 4.02
C ALA A 62 -32.46 -3.33 2.80
N ALA A 63 -31.39 -4.09 3.02
CA ALA A 63 -30.68 -4.78 1.97
C ALA A 63 -31.60 -5.79 1.25
N ASN A 64 -31.53 -5.77 -0.08
CA ASN A 64 -32.30 -6.72 -0.94
C ASN A 64 -31.45 -7.99 -1.27
N PHE A 65 -30.44 -8.27 -0.47
CA PHE A 65 -29.50 -9.41 -0.64
C PHE A 65 -29.17 -10.05 0.71
N ALA A 66 -28.82 -11.35 0.67
CA ALA A 66 -28.34 -12.05 1.84
C ALA A 66 -26.91 -11.57 2.25
N PRO A 67 -26.53 -11.70 3.53
CA PRO A 67 -25.22 -11.28 4.02
C PRO A 67 -24.07 -11.74 3.10
N PRO A 68 -23.31 -10.82 2.48
CA PRO A 68 -22.21 -11.13 1.57
C PRO A 68 -20.91 -11.38 2.33
N ALA A 69 -19.90 -11.89 1.62
CA ALA A 69 -18.53 -11.88 2.13
C ALA A 69 -17.85 -10.53 1.79
N ILE A 70 -17.14 -9.97 2.77
CA ILE A 70 -16.42 -8.70 2.65
C ILE A 70 -14.91 -8.95 2.73
N ASN A 71 -14.14 -8.30 1.86
CA ASN A 71 -12.69 -8.26 1.91
C ASN A 71 -12.25 -6.77 1.77
N PRO A 72 -11.38 -6.24 2.64
CA PRO A 72 -10.64 -6.90 3.73
C PRO A 72 -11.54 -7.51 4.82
N SER A 73 -11.00 -8.55 5.49
CA SER A 73 -11.71 -9.24 6.57
C SER A 73 -11.62 -8.46 7.88
N GLU A 74 -12.47 -8.82 8.85
CA GLU A 74 -12.47 -8.23 10.20
C GLU A 74 -11.07 -8.33 10.84
N GLY A 75 -10.55 -7.18 11.32
CA GLY A 75 -9.25 -7.06 11.98
C GLY A 75 -8.05 -7.11 11.04
N GLU A 76 -8.24 -7.20 9.73
CA GLU A 76 -7.12 -7.23 8.77
C GLU A 76 -6.45 -5.86 8.64
N GLN A 77 -5.12 -5.83 8.51
CA GLN A 77 -4.38 -4.65 8.08
C GLN A 77 -3.98 -4.81 6.63
N VAL A 78 -4.21 -3.78 5.82
CA VAL A 78 -3.92 -3.79 4.37
C VAL A 78 -3.25 -2.48 3.94
N GLY A 79 -2.67 -2.47 2.74
CA GLY A 79 -2.02 -1.29 2.17
C GLY A 79 -2.99 -0.28 1.57
N ILE A 80 -2.45 0.89 1.25
CA ILE A 80 -3.20 2.07 0.80
C ILE A 80 -3.92 1.91 -0.54
N ALA A 81 -3.59 0.89 -1.32
CA ALA A 81 -4.22 0.65 -2.63
C ALA A 81 -5.30 -0.45 -2.60
N GLN A 82 -5.61 -1.01 -1.44
CA GLN A 82 -6.58 -2.10 -1.29
C GLN A 82 -8.01 -1.63 -1.57
N PRO A 83 -8.73 -2.20 -2.56
CA PRO A 83 -10.16 -1.97 -2.72
C PRO A 83 -10.97 -2.78 -1.69
N ILE A 84 -12.17 -2.32 -1.38
CA ILE A 84 -13.18 -3.12 -0.70
C ILE A 84 -13.85 -4.02 -1.74
N ILE A 85 -13.90 -5.33 -1.49
CA ILE A 85 -14.51 -6.31 -2.39
C ILE A 85 -15.65 -6.99 -1.66
N ILE A 86 -16.86 -6.93 -2.23
CA ILE A 86 -18.08 -7.51 -1.67
C ILE A 86 -18.58 -8.59 -2.60
N ASN A 87 -18.62 -9.83 -2.11
CA ASN A 87 -19.04 -11.00 -2.86
C ASN A 87 -20.43 -11.46 -2.38
N PHE A 88 -21.40 -11.37 -3.27
CA PHE A 88 -22.77 -11.79 -3.03
C PHE A 88 -22.95 -13.28 -3.29
N LYS A 89 -23.85 -13.92 -2.55
CA LYS A 89 -24.20 -15.34 -2.75
C LYS A 89 -24.97 -15.55 -4.05
N GLU A 90 -25.88 -14.61 -4.35
CA GLU A 90 -26.75 -14.64 -5.53
C GLU A 90 -26.49 -13.42 -6.43
N PRO A 91 -26.82 -13.50 -7.75
CA PRO A 91 -26.69 -12.38 -8.65
C PRO A 91 -27.55 -11.18 -8.21
N ILE A 92 -26.99 -9.98 -8.29
CA ILE A 92 -27.66 -8.72 -7.97
C ILE A 92 -28.27 -8.15 -9.25
N THR A 93 -29.58 -8.01 -9.28
CA THR A 93 -30.33 -7.43 -10.42
C THR A 93 -30.52 -5.91 -10.29
N ASP A 94 -30.71 -5.41 -9.06
CA ASP A 94 -30.79 -3.96 -8.77
C ASP A 94 -29.50 -3.51 -8.06
N ARG A 95 -28.52 -3.17 -8.89
CA ARG A 95 -27.17 -2.72 -8.43
C ARG A 95 -27.27 -1.43 -7.61
N ALA A 96 -28.09 -0.48 -8.05
CA ALA A 96 -28.25 0.80 -7.36
C ALA A 96 -28.87 0.64 -5.95
N ALA A 97 -29.83 -0.29 -5.78
CA ALA A 97 -30.36 -0.60 -4.47
C ALA A 97 -29.31 -1.30 -3.57
N ALA A 98 -28.51 -2.19 -4.15
CA ALA A 98 -27.44 -2.85 -3.42
C ALA A 98 -26.36 -1.86 -2.94
N GLU A 99 -25.91 -0.95 -3.80
CA GLU A 99 -24.93 0.11 -3.44
C GLU A 99 -25.44 0.99 -2.30
N ARG A 100 -26.74 1.36 -2.30
CA ARG A 100 -27.33 2.16 -1.21
C ARG A 100 -27.45 1.41 0.12
N ALA A 101 -27.41 0.08 0.10
CA ALA A 101 -27.46 -0.77 1.28
C ALA A 101 -26.05 -1.19 1.78
N ILE A 102 -25.01 -0.64 1.18
CA ILE A 102 -23.61 -0.81 1.59
C ILE A 102 -23.16 0.52 2.20
N GLU A 103 -22.77 0.47 3.47
CA GLU A 103 -22.19 1.60 4.18
C GLU A 103 -20.69 1.41 4.34
N ILE A 104 -19.91 2.45 4.00
CA ILE A 104 -18.46 2.48 4.13
C ILE A 104 -18.10 3.70 4.97
N SER A 105 -17.60 3.46 6.17
CA SER A 105 -17.33 4.46 7.19
C SER A 105 -15.84 4.51 7.54
N PRO A 106 -15.04 5.27 6.80
CA PRO A 106 -13.64 5.48 7.13
C PRO A 106 -13.50 6.52 8.25
N SER A 107 -12.48 6.39 9.10
CA SER A 107 -12.15 7.34 10.19
C SER A 107 -11.70 8.72 9.68
N THR A 108 -11.38 8.84 8.39
CA THR A 108 -11.02 10.09 7.69
C THR A 108 -11.90 10.21 6.46
N GLU A 109 -12.32 11.42 6.10
CA GLU A 109 -13.15 11.65 4.91
C GLU A 109 -12.43 11.16 3.64
N VAL A 110 -13.04 10.24 2.92
CA VAL A 110 -12.50 9.62 1.70
C VAL A 110 -13.61 9.49 0.66
N SER A 111 -13.42 10.08 -0.51
CA SER A 111 -14.29 9.90 -1.66
C SER A 111 -13.91 8.64 -2.43
N GLY A 112 -14.90 7.91 -2.94
CA GLY A 112 -14.67 6.71 -3.73
C GLY A 112 -15.89 6.31 -4.53
N ASN A 113 -15.73 5.25 -5.33
CA ASN A 113 -16.77 4.81 -6.26
C ASN A 113 -16.91 3.29 -6.24
N PHE A 114 -18.15 2.84 -6.49
CA PHE A 114 -18.45 1.44 -6.75
C PHE A 114 -18.08 1.04 -8.17
N TYR A 115 -17.59 -0.18 -8.31
CA TYR A 115 -17.29 -0.83 -9.58
C TYR A 115 -17.78 -2.27 -9.56
N TRP A 116 -18.65 -2.65 -10.50
CA TRP A 116 -19.19 -4.00 -10.60
C TRP A 116 -18.28 -4.88 -11.48
N TRP A 117 -17.58 -5.79 -10.82
CA TRP A 117 -16.75 -6.79 -11.48
C TRP A 117 -17.59 -7.86 -12.19
N SER A 118 -18.73 -8.25 -11.55
CA SER A 118 -19.70 -9.19 -12.08
C SER A 118 -21.08 -8.90 -11.48
N ASP A 119 -22.08 -9.73 -11.79
CA ASP A 119 -23.40 -9.68 -11.14
C ASP A 119 -23.37 -10.16 -9.66
N LYS A 120 -22.28 -10.83 -9.24
CA LYS A 120 -22.06 -11.33 -7.87
C LYS A 120 -20.95 -10.61 -7.11
N GLN A 121 -20.26 -9.65 -7.71
CA GLN A 121 -19.17 -8.95 -7.05
C GLN A 121 -19.19 -7.46 -7.36
N VAL A 122 -19.29 -6.65 -6.32
CA VAL A 122 -19.05 -5.21 -6.38
C VAL A 122 -17.78 -4.88 -5.61
N ARG A 123 -17.04 -3.91 -6.12
CA ARG A 123 -15.86 -3.36 -5.47
C ARG A 123 -16.06 -1.88 -5.24
N TRP A 124 -15.48 -1.39 -4.18
CA TRP A 124 -15.38 0.04 -3.93
C TRP A 124 -13.92 0.40 -3.70
N ARG A 125 -13.47 1.44 -4.34
CA ARG A 125 -12.15 2.00 -4.07
C ARG A 125 -12.22 3.51 -3.91
N PRO A 126 -11.31 4.11 -3.12
CA PRO A 126 -11.17 5.56 -3.07
C PRO A 126 -10.74 6.11 -4.43
N THR A 127 -11.01 7.38 -4.66
CA THR A 127 -10.61 8.08 -5.90
C THR A 127 -9.08 8.17 -6.03
N GLU A 128 -8.40 8.34 -4.89
CA GLU A 128 -6.95 8.27 -4.73
C GLU A 128 -6.62 7.16 -3.72
N PHE A 129 -5.36 6.84 -3.51
CA PHE A 129 -4.99 5.86 -2.49
C PHE A 129 -5.54 6.29 -1.11
N TRP A 130 -5.86 5.28 -0.29
CA TRP A 130 -6.27 5.53 1.07
C TRP A 130 -5.24 6.39 1.81
N PRO A 131 -5.68 7.35 2.65
CA PRO A 131 -4.79 7.95 3.62
C PRO A 131 -4.22 6.87 4.56
N ALA A 132 -2.92 6.94 4.84
CA ALA A 132 -2.29 6.02 5.78
C ALA A 132 -2.96 6.09 7.16
N GLN A 133 -2.94 4.99 7.91
CA GLN A 133 -3.46 4.89 9.27
C GLN A 133 -4.97 5.19 9.38
N THR A 134 -5.75 4.81 8.36
CA THR A 134 -7.21 4.96 8.34
C THR A 134 -7.88 3.68 8.82
N ASP A 135 -8.76 3.78 9.81
CA ASP A 135 -9.66 2.69 10.18
C ASP A 135 -10.91 2.77 9.29
N VAL A 136 -11.38 1.62 8.82
CA VAL A 136 -12.53 1.52 7.91
C VAL A 136 -13.50 0.48 8.44
N VAL A 137 -14.77 0.85 8.52
CA VAL A 137 -15.87 -0.06 8.81
C VAL A 137 -16.75 -0.19 7.56
N VAL A 138 -17.07 -1.41 7.19
CA VAL A 138 -17.97 -1.73 6.08
C VAL A 138 -19.15 -2.54 6.61
N GLU A 139 -20.36 -2.08 6.32
CA GLU A 139 -21.59 -2.79 6.63
C GLU A 139 -22.40 -3.06 5.36
N ALA A 140 -22.85 -4.29 5.15
CA ALA A 140 -23.55 -4.69 3.95
C ALA A 140 -24.51 -5.85 4.25
N GLY A 141 -25.82 -5.62 4.23
CA GLY A 141 -26.85 -6.67 4.33
C GLY A 141 -26.71 -7.59 5.54
N GLY A 142 -26.28 -7.08 6.68
CA GLY A 142 -26.05 -7.83 7.92
C GLY A 142 -24.65 -8.43 8.05
N SER A 143 -23.78 -8.31 7.04
CA SER A 143 -22.33 -8.52 7.19
C SER A 143 -21.64 -7.24 7.62
N ARG A 144 -20.58 -7.39 8.42
CA ARG A 144 -19.70 -6.28 8.85
C ARG A 144 -18.24 -6.70 8.74
N SER A 145 -17.38 -5.75 8.39
CA SER A 145 -15.93 -5.89 8.49
C SER A 145 -15.32 -4.55 8.94
N ALA A 146 -14.45 -4.59 9.93
CA ALA A 146 -13.62 -3.45 10.33
C ALA A 146 -12.17 -3.82 10.10
N PHE A 147 -11.44 -2.98 9.36
CA PHE A 147 -10.04 -3.21 8.99
C PHE A 147 -9.23 -1.91 9.08
N HIS A 148 -7.91 -2.04 9.03
CA HIS A 148 -6.98 -0.93 9.16
C HIS A 148 -6.15 -0.75 7.89
N ILE A 149 -6.00 0.48 7.42
CA ILE A 149 -5.03 0.85 6.39
C ILE A 149 -3.70 1.16 7.07
N GLY A 150 -2.64 0.46 6.70
CA GLY A 150 -1.31 0.65 7.27
C GLY A 150 -0.58 1.91 6.80
N ASP A 151 0.75 1.85 6.79
CA ASP A 151 1.60 2.90 6.23
C ASP A 151 1.36 3.09 4.73
N ALA A 152 1.64 4.28 4.21
CA ALA A 152 1.62 4.54 2.77
C ALA A 152 2.87 3.91 2.12
N VAL A 153 2.79 2.65 1.70
CA VAL A 153 3.87 1.94 1.01
C VAL A 153 3.60 1.91 -0.49
N ILE A 154 4.53 2.44 -1.27
CA ILE A 154 4.47 2.46 -2.73
C ILE A 154 5.80 1.96 -3.29
N ALA A 155 5.76 0.91 -4.11
CA ALA A 155 6.90 0.40 -4.86
C ALA A 155 6.80 0.87 -6.32
N THR A 156 7.70 1.74 -6.77
CA THR A 156 7.74 2.23 -8.15
C THR A 156 8.82 1.49 -8.92
N ALA A 157 8.41 0.66 -9.89
CA ALA A 157 9.29 -0.02 -10.84
C ALA A 157 9.40 0.83 -12.11
N ASP A 158 10.58 1.38 -12.35
CA ASP A 158 10.86 2.27 -13.48
C ASP A 158 11.81 1.61 -14.49
N ASP A 159 11.32 1.40 -15.71
CA ASP A 159 12.09 0.75 -16.75
C ASP A 159 13.24 1.61 -17.29
N ASN A 160 13.16 2.95 -17.16
CA ASN A 160 14.26 3.83 -17.55
C ASN A 160 15.50 3.64 -16.67
N THR A 161 15.28 3.42 -15.38
CA THR A 161 16.37 3.22 -14.40
C THR A 161 16.64 1.75 -14.10
N LYS A 162 15.75 0.84 -14.51
CA LYS A 162 15.78 -0.60 -14.18
C LYS A 162 15.85 -0.83 -12.67
N THR A 163 15.08 -0.04 -11.91
CA THR A 163 15.04 -0.14 -10.45
C THR A 163 13.60 -0.19 -9.94
N ILE A 164 13.43 -0.81 -8.76
CA ILE A 164 12.24 -0.65 -7.92
C ILE A 164 12.64 0.26 -6.76
N THR A 165 11.99 1.41 -6.63
CA THR A 165 12.14 2.30 -5.48
C THR A 165 10.92 2.17 -4.59
N VAL A 166 11.12 1.78 -3.33
CA VAL A 166 10.05 1.68 -2.35
C VAL A 166 10.08 2.89 -1.43
N THR A 167 8.94 3.57 -1.35
CA THR A 167 8.71 4.64 -0.38
C THR A 167 7.76 4.16 0.71
N ARG A 168 7.95 4.66 1.93
CA ARG A 168 7.05 4.49 3.06
C ARG A 168 6.77 5.85 3.67
N ASN A 169 5.50 6.24 3.69
CA ASN A 169 5.06 7.56 4.15
C ASN A 169 5.81 8.73 3.48
N GLY A 170 6.10 8.57 2.16
CA GLY A 170 6.80 9.56 1.35
C GLY A 170 8.34 9.49 1.40
N GLU A 171 8.93 8.73 2.30
CA GLU A 171 10.39 8.57 2.39
C GLU A 171 10.88 7.31 1.66
N VAL A 172 11.99 7.42 0.91
CA VAL A 172 12.61 6.27 0.25
C VAL A 172 13.24 5.36 1.30
N VAL A 173 12.76 4.12 1.39
CA VAL A 173 13.26 3.12 2.35
C VAL A 173 14.11 2.03 1.68
N ARG A 174 13.96 1.82 0.36
CA ARG A 174 14.78 0.87 -0.41
C ARG A 174 14.78 1.26 -1.89
N THR A 175 15.92 1.08 -2.55
CA THR A 175 16.02 1.04 -4.01
C THR A 175 16.77 -0.23 -4.39
N MET A 176 16.20 -1.00 -5.32
CA MET A 176 16.74 -2.30 -5.72
C MET A 176 16.82 -2.40 -7.25
N PRO A 177 17.93 -2.90 -7.81
CA PRO A 177 18.01 -3.22 -9.23
C PRO A 177 16.97 -4.27 -9.61
N THR A 178 16.32 -4.12 -10.77
CA THR A 178 15.36 -5.09 -11.28
C THR A 178 15.61 -5.43 -12.75
N SER A 179 15.10 -6.58 -13.18
CA SER A 179 14.99 -7.00 -14.56
C SER A 179 13.54 -7.41 -14.81
N MET A 180 12.83 -6.66 -15.65
CA MET A 180 11.42 -6.86 -15.94
C MET A 180 11.20 -7.68 -17.23
N GLY A 181 10.00 -7.67 -17.77
CA GLY A 181 9.63 -8.40 -18.98
C GLY A 181 10.45 -7.97 -20.19
N LYS A 182 11.05 -8.95 -20.88
CA LYS A 182 11.79 -8.76 -22.15
C LYS A 182 10.83 -8.50 -23.32
N THR A 183 11.39 -8.22 -24.49
CA THR A 183 10.64 -8.09 -25.77
C THR A 183 9.69 -9.28 -25.96
N ASP A 184 8.47 -9.01 -26.38
CA ASP A 184 7.31 -9.91 -26.53
C ASP A 184 6.68 -10.40 -25.21
N TYR A 185 7.26 -10.03 -24.06
CA TYR A 185 6.76 -10.37 -22.71
C TYR A 185 6.86 -9.17 -21.76
N GLU A 186 6.81 -7.96 -22.28
CA GLU A 186 7.01 -6.74 -21.49
C GLU A 186 5.99 -6.64 -20.35
N THR A 187 6.46 -6.16 -19.21
CA THR A 187 5.59 -5.86 -18.07
C THR A 187 4.71 -4.65 -18.41
N PRO A 188 3.38 -4.73 -18.35
CA PRO A 188 2.51 -3.60 -18.65
C PRO A 188 2.67 -2.45 -17.64
N ASN A 189 2.56 -1.19 -18.15
CA ASN A 189 2.57 0.00 -17.30
C ASN A 189 1.24 0.17 -16.59
N GLY A 190 1.26 0.54 -15.33
CA GLY A 190 0.06 0.81 -14.54
C GLY A 190 0.24 0.59 -13.05
N THR A 191 -0.86 0.69 -12.34
CA THR A 191 -0.90 0.46 -10.89
C THR A 191 -1.41 -0.94 -10.59
N TYR A 192 -0.58 -1.70 -9.96
CA TYR A 192 -0.84 -3.01 -9.38
C TYR A 192 -0.99 -2.89 -7.87
N ILE A 193 -1.55 -3.92 -7.22
CA ILE A 193 -1.47 -4.05 -5.77
C ILE A 193 -0.86 -5.40 -5.39
N VAL A 194 -0.24 -5.44 -4.22
CA VAL A 194 0.26 -6.69 -3.65
C VAL A 194 -0.90 -7.57 -3.23
N GLY A 195 -0.88 -8.80 -3.70
CA GLY A 195 -1.83 -9.85 -3.35
C GLY A 195 -1.22 -10.93 -2.48
N GLU A 196 -1.26 -12.17 -2.97
CA GLU A 196 -0.71 -13.34 -2.29
C GLU A 196 0.81 -13.32 -2.24
N GLN A 197 1.39 -13.73 -1.11
CA GLN A 197 2.82 -13.89 -0.93
C GLN A 197 3.16 -15.35 -0.63
N ARG A 198 4.21 -15.87 -1.26
CA ARG A 198 4.71 -17.23 -1.07
C ARG A 198 6.20 -17.21 -0.81
N ARG A 199 6.61 -17.84 0.30
CA ARG A 199 8.04 -17.98 0.64
C ARG A 199 8.79 -18.77 -0.42
N GLU A 200 8.14 -19.81 -0.93
CA GLU A 200 8.63 -20.70 -1.99
C GLU A 200 7.47 -21.09 -2.90
N MET A 201 7.71 -21.14 -4.20
CA MET A 201 6.74 -21.65 -5.17
C MET A 201 7.45 -22.15 -6.43
N VAL A 202 6.75 -23.00 -7.19
CA VAL A 202 7.16 -23.37 -8.54
C VAL A 202 6.49 -22.44 -9.54
N MET A 203 7.28 -21.78 -10.37
CA MET A 203 6.78 -21.06 -11.54
C MET A 203 6.90 -21.98 -12.77
N ASP A 204 5.78 -22.23 -13.42
CA ASP A 204 5.64 -23.20 -14.50
C ASP A 204 4.93 -22.52 -15.69
N SER A 205 5.64 -22.37 -16.80
CA SER A 205 5.15 -21.71 -18.01
C SER A 205 3.94 -22.38 -18.63
N SER A 206 3.73 -23.68 -18.39
CA SER A 206 2.57 -24.40 -18.88
C SER A 206 1.24 -23.89 -18.32
N THR A 207 1.26 -23.22 -17.18
CA THR A 207 0.08 -22.62 -16.52
C THR A 207 -0.53 -21.45 -17.30
N TYR A 208 0.23 -20.83 -18.21
CA TYR A 208 -0.26 -19.78 -19.13
C TYR A 208 -0.10 -20.17 -20.61
N GLY A 209 0.06 -21.47 -20.92
CA GLY A 209 -0.02 -22.02 -22.26
C GLY A 209 1.31 -22.18 -22.99
N VAL A 210 2.45 -21.93 -22.38
CA VAL A 210 3.78 -22.16 -22.94
C VAL A 210 4.31 -23.51 -22.44
N PRO A 211 4.43 -24.57 -23.29
CA PRO A 211 4.97 -25.87 -22.86
C PRO A 211 6.37 -25.73 -22.26
N ILE A 212 6.68 -26.51 -21.21
CA ILE A 212 7.96 -26.43 -20.47
C ILE A 212 9.17 -26.69 -21.39
N ASP A 213 9.00 -27.56 -22.39
CA ASP A 213 10.01 -27.94 -23.38
C ASP A 213 10.06 -26.99 -24.60
N ALA A 214 9.21 -25.96 -24.67
CA ALA A 214 9.29 -24.92 -25.69
C ALA A 214 10.53 -24.03 -25.49
N PRO A 215 11.01 -23.31 -26.54
CA PRO A 215 12.15 -22.38 -26.39
C PRO A 215 12.00 -21.34 -25.28
N GLU A 216 10.76 -20.89 -25.02
CA GLU A 216 10.40 -19.94 -23.96
C GLU A 216 9.79 -20.63 -22.72
N GLY A 217 9.81 -21.98 -22.71
CA GLY A 217 9.27 -22.78 -21.61
C GLY A 217 10.21 -22.77 -20.40
N TYR A 218 9.63 -22.84 -19.22
CA TYR A 218 10.40 -22.98 -17.98
C TYR A 218 9.59 -23.65 -16.87
N LYS A 219 10.31 -24.23 -15.94
CA LYS A 219 9.80 -24.66 -14.63
C LYS A 219 10.89 -24.40 -13.60
N LEU A 220 10.65 -23.44 -12.71
CA LEU A 220 11.66 -22.88 -11.80
C LEU A 220 11.11 -22.85 -10.38
N ASP A 221 11.94 -23.27 -9.42
CA ASP A 221 11.72 -22.97 -8.00
C ASP A 221 12.13 -21.53 -7.73
N VAL A 222 11.21 -20.74 -7.18
CA VAL A 222 11.45 -19.35 -6.83
C VAL A 222 11.14 -19.10 -5.36
N GLU A 223 11.89 -18.18 -4.77
CA GLU A 223 11.72 -17.77 -3.39
C GLU A 223 11.17 -16.35 -3.31
N TYR A 224 10.53 -16.04 -2.17
CA TYR A 224 10.03 -14.69 -1.85
C TYR A 224 9.16 -14.09 -2.96
N ALA A 225 8.21 -14.89 -3.44
CA ALA A 225 7.32 -14.49 -4.52
C ALA A 225 6.14 -13.68 -3.98
N THR A 226 6.00 -12.44 -4.46
CA THR A 226 4.91 -11.52 -4.14
C THR A 226 4.10 -11.28 -5.40
N ARG A 227 2.86 -11.79 -5.44
CA ARG A 227 1.95 -11.65 -6.59
C ARG A 227 1.43 -10.23 -6.68
N ILE A 228 1.42 -9.66 -7.89
CA ILE A 228 0.87 -8.33 -8.16
C ILE A 228 -0.18 -8.31 -9.29
N SER A 229 -0.41 -9.43 -9.99
CA SER A 229 -1.44 -9.51 -11.03
C SER A 229 -2.20 -10.83 -11.05
N ASN A 230 -3.41 -10.81 -11.65
CA ASN A 230 -4.18 -12.02 -11.94
C ASN A 230 -3.50 -12.88 -13.00
N SER A 231 -2.87 -12.28 -14.01
CA SER A 231 -2.14 -12.97 -15.08
C SER A 231 -0.86 -13.67 -14.60
N GLY A 232 -0.40 -13.42 -13.36
CA GLY A 232 0.73 -14.12 -12.78
C GLY A 232 2.05 -13.35 -12.84
N ILE A 233 2.00 -12.02 -12.79
CA ILE A 233 3.19 -11.20 -12.57
C ILE A 233 3.50 -11.15 -11.07
N PHE A 234 4.79 -11.34 -10.75
CA PHE A 234 5.31 -11.33 -9.38
C PHE A 234 6.54 -10.42 -9.27
N VAL A 235 6.78 -9.90 -8.08
CA VAL A 235 8.12 -9.50 -7.64
C VAL A 235 8.70 -10.71 -6.91
N HIS A 236 9.88 -11.20 -7.33
CA HIS A 236 10.44 -12.41 -6.73
C HIS A 236 11.98 -12.46 -6.81
N ALA A 237 12.58 -13.27 -5.95
CA ALA A 237 14.01 -13.57 -6.02
C ALA A 237 14.35 -14.30 -7.34
N ALA A 238 15.34 -13.81 -8.06
CA ALA A 238 15.82 -14.37 -9.32
C ALA A 238 17.37 -14.32 -9.38
N PRO A 239 18.08 -15.16 -8.58
CA PRO A 239 19.54 -15.15 -8.50
C PRO A 239 20.22 -15.41 -9.85
N TRP A 240 19.55 -16.11 -10.77
CA TRP A 240 20.06 -16.39 -12.12
C TRP A 240 20.12 -15.17 -13.03
N SER A 241 19.38 -14.08 -12.71
CA SER A 241 19.31 -12.87 -13.53
C SER A 241 20.03 -11.66 -12.91
N VAL A 242 20.78 -11.83 -11.83
CA VAL A 242 21.48 -10.73 -11.13
C VAL A 242 22.38 -9.91 -12.08
N GLY A 243 23.01 -10.55 -13.06
CA GLY A 243 23.82 -9.85 -14.07
C GLY A 243 23.03 -8.94 -15.02
N SER A 244 21.71 -9.11 -15.10
CA SER A 244 20.81 -8.28 -15.94
C SER A 244 20.06 -7.24 -15.12
N GLN A 245 19.88 -7.45 -13.81
CA GLN A 245 19.17 -6.52 -12.93
C GLN A 245 19.88 -5.17 -12.90
N GLY A 246 19.12 -4.10 -13.13
CA GLY A 246 19.64 -2.75 -13.27
C GLY A 246 20.13 -2.39 -14.69
N TYR A 247 20.13 -3.35 -15.65
CA TYR A 247 20.68 -3.15 -16.99
C TYR A 247 19.75 -3.58 -18.13
N ALA A 248 19.13 -4.75 -18.03
CA ALA A 248 18.34 -5.34 -19.11
C ALA A 248 17.14 -6.12 -18.59
N ASN A 249 16.08 -6.16 -19.40
CA ASN A 249 14.88 -6.95 -19.15
C ASN A 249 15.03 -8.34 -19.73
N THR A 250 14.80 -9.38 -18.91
CA THR A 250 15.03 -10.79 -19.29
C THR A 250 13.93 -11.73 -18.85
N SER A 251 12.92 -11.26 -18.10
CA SER A 251 11.82 -12.09 -17.60
C SER A 251 10.69 -12.24 -18.63
N HIS A 252 9.67 -13.01 -18.27
CA HIS A 252 8.40 -13.12 -19.01
C HIS A 252 7.29 -12.26 -18.39
N GLY A 253 7.64 -11.09 -17.86
CA GLY A 253 6.72 -10.12 -17.27
C GLY A 253 6.93 -9.88 -15.76
N CYS A 254 7.53 -10.82 -15.02
CA CYS A 254 7.83 -10.65 -13.60
C CYS A 254 8.92 -9.59 -13.35
N LEU A 255 8.94 -9.04 -12.16
CA LEU A 255 9.95 -8.12 -11.66
C LEU A 255 11.01 -8.94 -10.89
N ASN A 256 12.09 -9.28 -11.56
CA ASN A 256 13.19 -10.06 -11.03
C ASN A 256 14.12 -9.19 -10.20
N VAL A 257 14.40 -9.59 -8.97
CA VAL A 257 15.33 -8.91 -8.06
C VAL A 257 16.32 -9.90 -7.45
N SER A 258 17.35 -9.43 -6.77
CA SER A 258 18.29 -10.30 -6.04
C SER A 258 17.54 -11.08 -4.94
N THR A 259 18.15 -12.16 -4.43
CA THR A 259 17.56 -12.91 -3.30
C THR A 259 17.40 -12.04 -2.06
N GLU A 260 18.38 -11.16 -1.78
CA GLU A 260 18.32 -10.21 -0.67
C GLU A 260 17.17 -9.22 -0.85
N ASP A 261 17.02 -8.62 -2.04
CA ASP A 261 15.96 -7.66 -2.33
C ASP A 261 14.59 -8.31 -2.38
N GLY A 262 14.48 -9.54 -2.92
CA GLY A 262 13.25 -10.32 -2.94
C GLY A 262 12.78 -10.64 -1.52
N LYS A 263 13.69 -11.05 -0.63
CA LYS A 263 13.41 -11.26 0.78
C LYS A 263 12.94 -9.98 1.46
N TRP A 264 13.67 -8.87 1.25
CA TRP A 264 13.31 -7.59 1.83
C TRP A 264 11.93 -7.13 1.34
N PHE A 265 11.64 -7.24 0.04
CA PHE A 265 10.34 -6.88 -0.54
C PHE A 265 9.21 -7.71 0.09
N TYR A 266 9.37 -9.02 0.15
CA TYR A 266 8.44 -9.96 0.75
C TYR A 266 8.12 -9.63 2.23
N GLU A 267 9.11 -9.18 3.00
CA GLU A 267 8.98 -8.88 4.43
C GLU A 267 8.44 -7.45 4.72
N ASN A 268 8.55 -6.52 3.76
CA ASN A 268 8.27 -5.10 3.99
C ASN A 268 7.16 -4.50 3.13
N VAL A 269 6.70 -5.20 2.10
CA VAL A 269 5.62 -4.75 1.21
C VAL A 269 4.52 -5.80 1.27
N GLY A 270 3.35 -5.42 1.77
CA GLY A 270 2.29 -6.34 2.14
C GLY A 270 1.03 -6.23 1.28
N LYS A 271 0.04 -7.08 1.56
CA LYS A 271 -1.25 -7.12 0.85
C LYS A 271 -1.88 -5.72 0.78
N GLY A 272 -2.25 -5.31 -0.43
CA GLY A 272 -2.89 -4.03 -0.68
C GLY A 272 -1.93 -2.85 -0.84
N ASP A 273 -0.61 -3.03 -0.67
CA ASP A 273 0.36 -1.99 -1.00
C ASP A 273 0.44 -1.78 -2.50
N ALA A 274 0.76 -0.56 -2.92
CA ALA A 274 0.82 -0.20 -4.33
C ALA A 274 2.14 -0.63 -4.99
N VAL A 275 2.05 -1.18 -6.21
CA VAL A 275 3.20 -1.38 -7.10
C VAL A 275 2.90 -0.64 -8.41
N VAL A 276 3.66 0.41 -8.70
CA VAL A 276 3.50 1.21 -9.91
C VAL A 276 4.60 0.85 -10.89
N VAL A 277 4.22 0.32 -12.06
CA VAL A 277 5.14 0.03 -13.16
C VAL A 277 5.04 1.14 -14.19
N GLN A 278 6.17 1.68 -14.61
CA GLN A 278 6.23 2.79 -15.54
C GLN A 278 7.38 2.69 -16.55
N ASN A 279 7.23 3.39 -17.67
CA ASN A 279 8.25 3.55 -18.71
C ASN A 279 8.65 2.26 -19.44
N THR A 280 7.89 1.17 -19.30
CA THR A 280 8.10 -0.06 -20.07
C THR A 280 7.50 0.05 -21.48
N GLN A 281 7.83 -0.88 -22.36
CA GLN A 281 7.22 -1.00 -23.70
C GLN A 281 5.95 -1.87 -23.69
N GLY A 282 5.52 -2.39 -22.53
CA GLY A 282 4.40 -3.33 -22.38
C GLY A 282 3.00 -2.74 -22.50
N GLY A 283 2.87 -1.50 -22.99
CA GLY A 283 1.57 -0.83 -23.10
C GLY A 283 0.94 -0.57 -21.73
N THR A 284 -0.38 -0.45 -21.68
CA THR A 284 -1.14 -0.19 -20.45
C THR A 284 -1.67 -1.49 -19.86
N LEU A 285 -1.55 -1.64 -18.54
CA LEU A 285 -2.11 -2.75 -17.80
C LEU A 285 -3.62 -2.87 -18.02
N ASN A 286 -4.09 -4.08 -18.31
CA ASN A 286 -5.52 -4.35 -18.39
C ASN A 286 -6.20 -4.02 -17.05
N ALA A 287 -7.33 -3.33 -17.10
CA ALA A 287 -8.06 -2.83 -15.95
C ALA A 287 -8.29 -3.87 -14.85
N GLY A 288 -8.59 -5.12 -15.22
CA GLY A 288 -8.87 -6.20 -14.28
C GLY A 288 -7.67 -7.00 -13.81
N ASP A 289 -6.47 -6.74 -14.32
CA ASP A 289 -5.31 -7.61 -14.06
C ASP A 289 -4.51 -7.22 -12.80
N GLY A 290 -4.40 -5.95 -12.49
CA GLY A 290 -3.56 -5.44 -11.40
C GLY A 290 -4.09 -5.65 -9.98
N LEU A 291 -5.10 -6.48 -9.77
CA LEU A 291 -5.77 -6.86 -8.51
C LEU A 291 -6.57 -5.72 -7.85
N GLY A 292 -6.29 -4.46 -8.12
CA GLY A 292 -6.84 -3.30 -7.40
C GLY A 292 -7.77 -2.37 -8.22
N ASP A 293 -8.07 -2.67 -9.46
CA ASP A 293 -8.94 -1.87 -10.36
C ASP A 293 -8.44 -0.42 -10.63
N TRP A 294 -7.19 -0.11 -10.30
CA TRP A 294 -6.62 1.24 -10.42
C TRP A 294 -6.42 1.72 -11.86
N ASN A 295 -6.53 0.82 -12.83
CA ASN A 295 -6.40 1.10 -14.26
C ASN A 295 -7.76 1.11 -14.98
N THR A 296 -8.88 1.06 -14.25
CA THR A 296 -10.21 1.29 -14.79
C THR A 296 -10.44 2.79 -14.98
N ALA A 297 -11.05 3.18 -16.09
CA ALA A 297 -11.44 4.57 -16.38
C ALA A 297 -12.56 5.04 -15.43
#